data_68e54099b7f3821ac164e30ddcffdf21
#
_entry.id   68e54099b7f3821ac164e30ddcffdf21
#
_cell.length_a   1.000
_cell.length_b   1.000
_cell.length_c   1.000
_cell.angle_alpha   90.00
_cell.angle_beta   90.00
_cell.angle_gamma   90.00
#
_symmetry.space_group_name_H-M   'P 1'
#
loop_
_entity.id
_entity.type
_entity.pdbx_description
1 polymer ?
#
loop_
_entity_poly.entity_id
_entity_poly.type
_entity_poly.pdbx_seq_one_letter_code
_entity_poly.pdbx_strand_id
1 'polypeptide(L)'
;MPHVLVKLYAGRTDQQKVKLAEAITKTVTTTLKLEEESISVAIENVVPAQWTEKVYKPDILNNPKLYKKPGYGPALSGNDLCRL
;
A
#
# COMPACT_ATOMS: atom_id res chain seq x y z
N MET A 1 6.31 12.51 -13.09
CA MET A 1 6.16 11.09 -13.39
C MET A 1 6.00 10.29 -12.10
N PRO A 2 4.80 10.21 -11.54
CA PRO A 2 4.62 9.45 -10.29
C PRO A 2 4.55 7.96 -10.53
N HIS A 3 5.08 7.22 -9.57
CA HIS A 3 5.00 5.77 -9.55
C HIS A 3 4.42 5.34 -8.20
N VAL A 4 3.37 4.53 -8.22
CA VAL A 4 2.71 4.06 -7.01
C VAL A 4 2.94 2.56 -6.87
N LEU A 5 3.44 2.15 -5.72
CA LEU A 5 3.61 0.74 -5.40
C LEU A 5 2.67 0.39 -4.25
N VAL A 6 1.79 -0.56 -4.47
CA VAL A 6 0.88 -1.05 -3.45
C VAL A 6 1.34 -2.44 -3.01
N LYS A 7 1.57 -2.61 -1.72
CA LYS A 7 1.86 -3.91 -1.14
C LYS A 7 0.65 -4.33 -0.33
N LEU A 8 0.14 -5.52 -0.58
CA LEU A 8 -1.04 -6.01 0.11
C LEU A 8 -0.92 -7.50 0.38
N TYR A 9 -1.76 -8.00 1.27
CA TYR A 9 -1.80 -9.42 1.56
C TYR A 9 -2.18 -10.20 0.32
N ALA A 10 -1.49 -11.31 0.08
CA ALA A 10 -1.83 -12.22 -1.00
C ALA A 10 -3.26 -12.73 -0.81
N GLY A 11 -3.93 -13.03 -1.91
CA GLY A 11 -5.28 -13.57 -1.87
C GLY A 11 -6.33 -12.74 -2.60
N ARG A 12 -6.00 -11.52 -2.99
CA ARG A 12 -6.93 -10.73 -3.80
C ARG A 12 -6.94 -11.23 -5.24
N THR A 13 -8.09 -11.11 -5.88
CA THR A 13 -8.20 -11.53 -7.28
C THR A 13 -7.52 -10.53 -8.21
N ASP A 14 -7.17 -11.00 -9.41
CA ASP A 14 -6.60 -10.09 -10.42
C ASP A 14 -7.58 -8.99 -10.78
N GLN A 15 -8.87 -9.31 -10.83
CA GLN A 15 -9.90 -8.33 -11.14
C GLN A 15 -9.92 -7.21 -10.10
N GLN A 16 -9.80 -7.56 -8.82
CA GLN A 16 -9.73 -6.55 -7.76
C GLN A 16 -8.51 -5.67 -7.89
N LYS A 17 -7.37 -6.28 -8.25
CA LYS A 17 -6.13 -5.52 -8.43
C LYS A 17 -6.20 -4.57 -9.60
N VAL A 18 -6.80 -5.00 -10.71
CA VAL A 18 -6.99 -4.13 -11.87
C VAL A 18 -7.85 -2.93 -11.51
N LYS A 19 -8.96 -3.17 -10.82
CA LYS A 19 -9.83 -2.08 -10.41
C LYS A 19 -9.14 -1.12 -9.45
N LEU A 20 -8.33 -1.65 -8.54
CA LEU A 20 -7.58 -0.81 -7.61
C LEU A 20 -6.58 0.05 -8.36
N ALA A 21 -5.85 -0.52 -9.30
CA ALA A 21 -4.88 0.23 -10.09
C ALA A 21 -5.56 1.34 -10.91
N GLU A 22 -6.71 1.05 -11.47
CA GLU A 22 -7.48 2.05 -12.23
C GLU A 22 -7.94 3.19 -11.33
N ALA A 23 -8.43 2.86 -10.14
CA ALA A 23 -8.89 3.87 -9.18
C ALA A 23 -7.73 4.74 -8.70
N ILE A 24 -6.58 4.13 -8.43
CA ILE A 24 -5.38 4.88 -8.02
C ILE A 24 -4.94 5.82 -9.13
N THR A 25 -4.90 5.33 -10.36
CA THR A 25 -4.51 6.15 -11.50
C THR A 25 -5.43 7.36 -11.63
N LYS A 26 -6.74 7.14 -11.52
CA LYS A 26 -7.70 8.24 -11.62
C LYS A 26 -7.52 9.25 -10.50
N THR A 27 -7.30 8.78 -9.29
CA THR A 27 -7.10 9.67 -8.15
C THR A 27 -5.84 10.52 -8.33
N VAL A 28 -4.75 9.92 -8.77
CA VAL A 28 -3.50 10.65 -8.96
C VAL A 28 -3.63 11.69 -10.07
N THR A 29 -4.24 11.31 -11.20
CA THR A 29 -4.42 12.25 -12.30
C THR A 29 -5.29 13.44 -11.89
N THR A 30 -6.34 13.17 -11.14
CA THR A 30 -7.25 14.23 -10.70
C THR A 30 -6.61 15.13 -9.65
N THR A 31 -5.94 14.53 -8.67
CA THR A 31 -5.37 15.27 -7.55
C THR A 31 -4.16 16.11 -7.97
N LEU A 32 -3.28 15.52 -8.77
CA LEU A 32 -2.05 16.20 -9.20
C LEU A 32 -2.18 16.88 -10.54
N LYS A 33 -3.33 16.72 -11.20
CA LYS A 33 -3.60 17.33 -12.52
C LYS A 33 -2.56 16.90 -13.55
N LEU A 34 -2.35 15.60 -13.64
CA LEU A 34 -1.40 14.99 -14.56
C LEU A 34 -2.13 14.13 -15.57
N GLU A 35 -1.43 13.81 -16.65
CA GLU A 35 -1.95 12.91 -17.66
C GLU A 35 -1.73 11.47 -17.25
N GLU A 36 -2.64 10.60 -17.68
CA GLU A 36 -2.60 9.18 -17.33
C GLU A 36 -1.29 8.53 -17.77
N GLU A 37 -0.74 8.94 -18.91
CA GLU A 37 0.49 8.36 -19.45
C GLU A 37 1.71 8.56 -18.55
N SER A 38 1.66 9.52 -17.64
CA SER A 38 2.80 9.79 -16.78
C SER A 38 2.79 8.93 -15.51
N ILE A 39 1.73 8.13 -15.30
CA ILE A 39 1.53 7.42 -14.03
C ILE A 39 1.73 5.92 -14.23
N SER A 40 2.43 5.30 -13.30
CA SER A 40 2.55 3.85 -13.25
C SER A 40 2.13 3.36 -11.88
N VAL A 41 1.50 2.18 -11.85
CA VAL A 41 1.02 1.56 -10.61
C VAL A 41 1.43 0.10 -10.63
N ALA A 42 2.08 -0.33 -9.58
CA ALA A 42 2.43 -1.73 -9.37
C ALA A 42 1.74 -2.23 -8.12
N ILE A 43 1.34 -3.50 -8.13
CA ILE A 43 0.71 -4.12 -6.97
C ILE A 43 1.46 -5.40 -6.66
N GLU A 44 1.93 -5.50 -5.43
CA GLU A 44 2.76 -6.61 -4.99
C GLU A 44 2.07 -7.39 -3.89
N ASN A 45 1.97 -8.71 -4.06
CA ASN A 45 1.42 -9.59 -3.04
C ASN A 45 2.48 -9.89 -1.99
N VAL A 46 2.08 -9.85 -0.72
CA VAL A 46 2.96 -10.21 0.38
C VAL A 46 2.26 -11.25 1.24
N VAL A 47 2.94 -12.36 1.51
CA VAL A 47 2.42 -13.40 2.39
C VAL A 47 2.25 -12.80 3.79
N PRO A 48 1.10 -12.99 4.45
CA PRO A 48 0.86 -12.39 5.78
C PRO A 48 1.95 -12.67 6.79
N ALA A 49 2.53 -13.86 6.78
CA ALA A 49 3.61 -14.22 7.71
C ALA A 49 4.86 -13.37 7.52
N GLN A 50 5.03 -12.75 6.36
CA GLN A 50 6.19 -11.94 6.05
C GLN A 50 5.91 -10.44 6.12
N TRP A 51 4.68 -10.06 6.44
CA TRP A 51 4.29 -8.66 6.41
C TRP A 51 5.14 -7.78 7.33
N THR A 52 5.35 -8.23 8.54
CA THR A 52 6.11 -7.45 9.52
C THR A 52 7.53 -7.16 9.03
N GLU A 53 8.23 -8.18 8.53
CA GLU A 53 9.62 -8.01 8.12
C GLU A 53 9.77 -7.31 6.78
N LYS A 54 8.85 -7.54 5.84
CA LYS A 54 8.99 -7.02 4.49
C LYS A 54 8.28 -5.68 4.28
N VAL A 55 7.25 -5.40 5.06
CA VAL A 55 6.45 -4.20 4.84
C VAL A 55 6.42 -3.33 6.10
N TYR A 56 5.99 -3.88 7.22
CA TYR A 56 5.77 -3.04 8.40
C TYR A 56 7.06 -2.35 8.87
N LYS A 57 8.13 -3.10 9.03
CA LYS A 57 9.38 -2.52 9.52
C LYS A 57 10.03 -1.56 8.52
N PRO A 58 10.27 -1.97 7.26
CA PRO A 58 10.97 -1.08 6.34
C PRO A 58 10.11 0.04 5.77
N ASP A 59 8.84 -0.22 5.49
CA ASP A 59 8.02 0.73 4.75
C ASP A 59 7.11 1.57 5.63
N ILE A 60 6.83 1.14 6.84
CA ILE A 60 5.90 1.83 7.72
C ILE A 60 6.62 2.36 8.95
N LEU A 61 7.16 1.47 9.77
CA LEU A 61 7.76 1.85 11.04
C LEU A 61 8.99 2.76 10.86
N ASN A 62 9.87 2.41 9.94
CA ASN A 62 11.11 3.10 9.73
C ASN A 62 11.08 4.06 8.55
N ASN A 63 9.90 4.44 8.10
CA ASN A 63 9.76 5.31 6.94
C ASN A 63 9.35 6.73 7.36
N PRO A 64 10.28 7.69 7.33
CA PRO A 64 9.95 9.07 7.73
C PRO A 64 9.05 9.79 6.73
N LYS A 65 8.83 9.20 5.57
CA LYS A 65 7.99 9.79 4.53
C LYS A 65 6.56 9.28 4.55
N LEU A 66 6.17 8.59 5.61
CA LEU A 66 4.83 8.03 5.70
C LEU A 66 3.82 9.13 5.96
N TYR A 67 2.81 9.23 5.11
CA TYR A 67 1.78 10.25 5.23
C TYR A 67 0.57 9.80 6.02
N LYS A 68 0.33 8.48 6.07
CA LYS A 68 -0.79 7.94 6.81
C LYS A 68 -0.32 6.69 7.54
N LYS A 69 -0.46 6.69 8.85
CA LYS A 69 -0.10 5.54 9.67
C LYS A 69 -1.25 4.56 9.72
N PRO A 70 -0.94 3.24 9.76
CA PRO A 70 -1.99 2.26 9.97
C PRO A 70 -2.45 2.28 11.43
N GLY A 71 -3.63 1.74 11.67
CA GLY A 71 -4.15 1.64 13.01
C GLY A 71 -3.72 0.36 13.73
N TYR A 72 -2.67 -0.32 13.25
CA TYR A 72 -2.19 -1.55 13.84
C TYR A 72 -0.69 -1.47 14.07
N GLY A 73 -0.17 -2.40 14.89
CA GLY A 73 1.26 -2.55 15.10
C GLY A 73 1.74 -3.92 14.64
N PRO A 74 2.96 -4.32 15.04
CA PRO A 74 3.48 -5.63 14.67
C PRO A 74 2.58 -6.75 15.17
N ALA A 75 2.50 -7.82 14.38
CA ALA A 75 1.61 -8.94 14.70
C ALA A 75 1.96 -9.62 16.01
N LEU A 76 3.18 -9.47 16.48
CA LEU A 76 3.61 -10.08 17.72
C LEU A 76 3.07 -9.39 18.96
N SER A 77 2.61 -8.17 18.82
CA SER A 77 2.13 -7.38 19.92
C SER A 77 0.64 -7.19 19.78
N GLY A 78 -0.12 -8.12 20.34
CA GLY A 78 -1.55 -8.13 20.20
C GLY A 78 -2.23 -6.85 20.65
N ASN A 79 -1.65 -6.16 21.63
CA ASN A 79 -2.23 -4.93 22.14
C ASN A 79 -2.23 -3.81 21.12
N ASP A 80 -1.29 -3.84 20.20
CA ASP A 80 -1.16 -2.78 19.21
C ASP A 80 -2.25 -2.85 18.15
N LEU A 81 -2.84 -4.01 17.96
CA LEU A 81 -3.86 -4.19 16.94
C LEU A 81 -5.15 -3.46 17.26
N CYS A 82 -5.34 -3.08 18.49
CA CYS A 82 -6.56 -2.41 18.93
C CYS A 82 -6.45 -0.89 18.92
N ARG A 83 -5.44 -0.35 18.36
CA ARG A 83 -5.18 1.08 18.36
C ARG A 83 -5.79 1.79 17.17
N LEU A 84 -6.97 1.48 16.86
CA LEU A 84 -7.63 2.11 15.70
C LEU A 84 -8.41 3.38 16.06
#